data_61d26d5a9711c90b97ed7f07dae3d4e5
#
_entry.id   61d26d5a9711c90b97ed7f07dae3d4e5
#
_cell.length_a   1.000
_cell.length_b   1.000
_cell.length_c   1.000
_cell.angle_alpha   90.00
_cell.angle_beta   90.00
_cell.angle_gamma   90.00
#
_symmetry.space_group_name_H-M   'P 1'
#
loop_
_entity.id
_entity.type
_entity.pdbx_description
1 polymer ?
#
loop_
_entity_poly.entity_id
_entity_poly.type
_entity_poly.pdbx_seq_one_letter_code
_entity_poly.pdbx_strand_id
1 'polypeptide(L)'
;MIATPSQTGPLILGGTGRLGRALRKLAQDGHWPEGRAALWHGRRGDYAWDMREPAPPLHERPEGVVVLAGVTSGSPEELAANADLARAALRLAARDDLGPVLLMSSAAVYGRAEGPCRETEASPANAYGMAKLDMERAVAEEVDRLGAEAPRACCLRLANVAGCDQLFDAMAARQVTLDRFTEGHGPRRAYVGPLSLARVVSALLSAPELPPVLNLAQPGAVPMEALLEAAGARWHWRPAPETALPETLLDTAQLAAIAGPVATATAPGLVAEARLAGWRLA
;
A
#
# COMPACT_ATOMS: atom_id res chain seq x y z
N MET A 1 25.26 33.16 0.16
CA MET A 1 24.29 32.23 0.79
C MET A 1 24.00 31.21 -0.28
N ILE A 2 24.50 29.97 -0.14
CA ILE A 2 24.15 28.85 -1.00
C ILE A 2 22.76 28.45 -0.54
N ALA A 3 21.72 28.64 -1.40
CA ALA A 3 20.38 28.19 -1.13
C ALA A 3 20.45 26.67 -0.92
N THR A 4 20.10 26.21 0.26
CA THR A 4 19.88 24.78 0.51
C THR A 4 18.84 24.32 -0.51
N PRO A 5 19.08 23.28 -1.34
CA PRO A 5 18.07 22.78 -2.25
C PRO A 5 16.83 22.47 -1.43
N SER A 6 15.66 22.97 -1.86
CA SER A 6 14.40 22.63 -1.24
C SER A 6 14.30 21.11 -1.26
N GLN A 7 14.21 20.47 -0.08
CA GLN A 7 14.05 19.04 0.00
C GLN A 7 12.70 18.70 -0.64
N THR A 8 12.73 18.13 -1.82
CA THR A 8 11.56 17.57 -2.48
C THR A 8 11.14 16.31 -1.72
N GLY A 9 9.85 16.13 -1.55
CA GLY A 9 9.29 14.89 -1.00
C GLY A 9 9.53 13.70 -1.92
N PRO A 10 8.88 12.57 -1.68
CA PRO A 10 9.10 11.35 -2.46
C PRO A 10 8.56 11.45 -3.90
N LEU A 11 9.15 10.68 -4.80
CA LEU A 11 8.54 10.36 -6.10
C LEU A 11 7.50 9.24 -5.91
N ILE A 12 6.25 9.52 -6.22
CA ILE A 12 5.13 8.57 -6.10
C ILE A 12 4.83 7.97 -7.48
N LEU A 13 5.32 6.76 -7.75
CA LEU A 13 5.02 6.02 -8.97
C LEU A 13 3.64 5.37 -8.87
N GLY A 14 2.76 5.63 -9.85
CA GLY A 14 1.37 5.17 -9.83
C GLY A 14 0.39 6.15 -9.21
N GLY A 15 0.68 7.45 -9.22
CA GLY A 15 -0.15 8.52 -8.66
C GLY A 15 -1.56 8.65 -9.25
N THR A 16 -1.86 7.99 -10.38
CA THR A 16 -3.19 7.98 -11.03
C THR A 16 -4.08 6.80 -10.60
N GLY A 17 -3.53 5.81 -9.90
CA GLY A 17 -4.27 4.70 -9.32
C GLY A 17 -5.20 5.13 -8.16
N ARG A 18 -6.03 4.22 -7.66
CA ARG A 18 -6.94 4.52 -6.52
C ARG A 18 -6.20 5.07 -5.31
N LEU A 19 -5.20 4.34 -4.84
CA LEU A 19 -4.38 4.73 -3.70
C LEU A 19 -3.60 6.02 -3.99
N GLY A 20 -3.02 6.15 -5.19
CA GLY A 20 -2.32 7.37 -5.61
C GLY A 20 -3.22 8.61 -5.57
N ARG A 21 -4.46 8.51 -6.06
CA ARG A 21 -5.43 9.62 -5.99
C ARG A 21 -5.81 9.98 -4.55
N ALA A 22 -6.01 8.98 -3.68
CA ALA A 22 -6.30 9.19 -2.27
C ALA A 22 -5.16 9.93 -1.55
N LEU A 23 -3.92 9.49 -1.73
CA LEU A 23 -2.74 10.13 -1.16
C LEU A 23 -2.50 11.54 -1.75
N ARG A 24 -2.72 11.70 -3.06
CA ARG A 24 -2.62 13.02 -3.71
C ARG A 24 -3.65 14.00 -3.17
N LYS A 25 -4.88 13.55 -2.90
CA LYS A 25 -5.91 14.38 -2.27
C LYS A 25 -5.47 14.85 -0.89
N LEU A 26 -4.94 13.95 -0.07
CA LEU A 26 -4.40 14.31 1.25
C LEU A 26 -3.27 15.33 1.14
N ALA A 27 -2.37 15.17 0.17
CA ALA A 27 -1.28 16.12 -0.07
C ALA A 27 -1.80 17.51 -0.48
N GLN A 28 -2.78 17.56 -1.39
CA GLN A 28 -3.42 18.81 -1.84
C GLN A 28 -4.15 19.55 -0.71
N ASP A 29 -4.72 18.81 0.23
CA ASP A 29 -5.43 19.38 1.39
C ASP A 29 -4.48 19.72 2.57
N GLY A 30 -3.16 19.59 2.39
CA GLY A 30 -2.17 19.90 3.43
C GLY A 30 -2.04 18.84 4.52
N HIS A 31 -2.53 17.63 4.28
CA HIS A 31 -2.44 16.50 5.21
C HIS A 31 -1.21 15.60 4.98
N TRP A 32 -0.37 15.90 3.99
CA TRP A 32 0.87 15.14 3.79
C TRP A 32 1.84 15.43 4.93
N PRO A 33 2.47 14.41 5.52
CA PRO A 33 3.42 14.60 6.62
C PRO A 33 4.59 15.50 6.21
N GLU A 34 5.04 16.35 7.14
CA GLU A 34 6.22 17.22 7.00
C GLU A 34 6.15 18.33 5.93
N GLY A 35 4.99 18.50 5.27
CA GLY A 35 4.78 19.60 4.31
C GLY A 35 5.66 19.56 3.06
N ARG A 36 6.34 18.44 2.77
CA ARG A 36 7.19 18.27 1.58
C ARG A 36 6.33 17.94 0.37
N ALA A 37 6.57 18.63 -0.74
CA ALA A 37 5.86 18.38 -1.98
C ALA A 37 6.31 17.06 -2.61
N ALA A 38 5.41 16.09 -2.71
CA ALA A 38 5.65 14.85 -3.43
C ALA A 38 5.58 15.08 -4.96
N LEU A 39 6.47 14.42 -5.71
CA LEU A 39 6.40 14.35 -7.17
C LEU A 39 5.46 13.20 -7.58
N TRP A 40 4.49 13.50 -8.42
CA TRP A 40 3.46 12.53 -8.81
C TRP A 40 3.68 12.02 -10.23
N HIS A 41 4.01 10.73 -10.33
CA HIS A 41 4.09 10.06 -11.62
C HIS A 41 2.70 9.81 -12.23
N GLY A 42 2.59 10.05 -13.53
CA GLY A 42 1.41 9.75 -14.34
C GLY A 42 1.56 10.35 -15.72
N ARG A 43 0.72 9.94 -16.70
CA ARG A 43 0.81 10.44 -18.09
C ARG A 43 0.70 11.97 -18.20
N ARG A 44 0.11 12.64 -17.22
CA ARG A 44 -0.04 14.10 -17.09
C ARG A 44 0.36 14.57 -15.68
N GLY A 45 1.25 13.81 -15.01
CA GLY A 45 1.79 14.14 -13.70
C GLY A 45 3.05 15.00 -13.80
N ASP A 46 3.63 15.29 -12.65
CA ASP A 46 4.89 16.04 -12.52
C ASP A 46 6.06 15.26 -13.16
N TYR A 47 5.95 13.93 -13.20
CA TYR A 47 6.88 13.03 -13.86
C TYR A 47 6.13 12.08 -14.79
N ALA A 48 6.18 12.37 -16.11
CA ALA A 48 5.53 11.57 -17.15
C ALA A 48 6.48 10.45 -17.62
N TRP A 49 6.08 9.20 -17.36
CA TRP A 49 6.88 8.02 -17.71
C TRP A 49 5.98 6.80 -17.95
N ASP A 50 6.23 6.05 -19.03
CA ASP A 50 5.77 4.67 -19.14
C ASP A 50 6.86 3.78 -18.51
N MET A 51 6.56 3.15 -17.39
CA MET A 51 7.54 2.35 -16.63
C MET A 51 8.03 1.10 -17.38
N ARG A 52 7.49 0.80 -18.54
CA ARG A 52 7.99 -0.25 -19.46
C ARG A 52 9.11 0.26 -20.35
N GLU A 53 9.28 1.57 -20.45
CA GLU A 53 10.33 2.23 -21.23
C GLU A 53 11.45 2.73 -20.32
N PRO A 54 12.63 3.07 -20.86
CA PRO A 54 13.69 3.70 -20.09
C PRO A 54 13.20 4.96 -19.37
N ALA A 55 13.55 5.10 -18.09
CA ALA A 55 13.13 6.23 -17.30
C ALA A 55 13.76 7.55 -17.80
N PRO A 56 12.95 8.61 -18.03
CA PRO A 56 13.46 9.93 -18.39
C PRO A 56 14.29 10.53 -17.25
N PRO A 57 15.12 11.54 -17.50
CA PRO A 57 15.84 12.26 -16.46
C PRO A 57 14.90 12.90 -15.44
N LEU A 58 15.27 12.87 -14.17
CA LEU A 58 14.61 13.66 -13.13
C LEU A 58 15.18 15.08 -13.11
N HIS A 59 14.31 16.08 -13.02
CA HIS A 59 14.71 17.50 -12.86
C HIS A 59 14.89 17.91 -11.41
N GLU A 60 14.33 17.12 -10.49
CA GLU A 60 14.41 17.30 -9.05
C GLU A 60 14.95 16.01 -8.43
N ARG A 61 15.58 16.10 -7.24
CA ARG A 61 16.06 14.93 -6.53
C ARG A 61 15.11 14.59 -5.37
N PRO A 62 14.17 13.67 -5.58
CA PRO A 62 13.27 13.23 -4.52
C PRO A 62 14.03 12.50 -3.40
N GLU A 63 13.51 12.58 -2.18
CA GLU A 63 14.09 11.92 -1.00
C GLU A 63 14.04 10.39 -1.06
N GLY A 64 13.20 9.82 -1.93
CA GLY A 64 13.05 8.39 -2.17
C GLY A 64 11.90 8.13 -3.14
N VAL A 65 11.60 6.87 -3.36
CA VAL A 65 10.58 6.42 -4.32
C VAL A 65 9.53 5.57 -3.62
N VAL A 66 8.25 5.87 -3.87
CA VAL A 66 7.11 5.06 -3.40
C VAL A 66 6.39 4.47 -4.60
N VAL A 67 6.41 3.15 -4.72
CA VAL A 67 5.87 2.43 -5.88
C VAL A 67 4.46 1.94 -5.56
N LEU A 68 3.46 2.73 -5.94
CA LEU A 68 2.04 2.35 -5.91
C LEU A 68 1.59 1.72 -7.23
N ALA A 69 2.39 1.87 -8.29
CA ALA A 69 2.13 1.27 -9.59
C ALA A 69 2.09 -0.25 -9.46
N GLY A 70 1.07 -0.85 -10.05
CA GLY A 70 0.92 -2.31 -10.04
C GLY A 70 -0.41 -2.74 -10.64
N VAL A 71 -0.45 -4.01 -11.03
CA VAL A 71 -1.62 -4.70 -11.56
C VAL A 71 -2.27 -5.50 -10.43
N THR A 72 -3.57 -5.29 -10.18
CA THR A 72 -4.29 -5.93 -9.09
C THR A 72 -5.28 -7.01 -9.56
N SER A 73 -5.55 -7.07 -10.86
CA SER A 73 -6.45 -8.04 -11.48
C SER A 73 -6.10 -8.20 -12.94
N GLY A 74 -6.46 -9.33 -13.53
CA GLY A 74 -6.18 -9.66 -14.92
C GLY A 74 -5.63 -11.08 -15.07
N SER A 75 -5.06 -11.38 -16.24
CA SER A 75 -4.41 -12.67 -16.50
C SER A 75 -3.12 -12.81 -15.70
N PRO A 76 -2.58 -14.03 -15.54
CA PRO A 76 -1.27 -14.23 -14.91
C PRO A 76 -0.14 -13.42 -15.57
N GLU A 77 -0.17 -13.24 -16.89
CA GLU A 77 0.80 -12.48 -17.66
C GLU A 77 0.69 -10.97 -17.33
N GLU A 78 -0.53 -10.45 -17.21
CA GLU A 78 -0.75 -9.06 -16.78
C GLU A 78 -0.29 -8.84 -15.34
N LEU A 79 -0.56 -9.79 -14.45
CA LEU A 79 -0.12 -9.74 -13.05
C LEU A 79 1.41 -9.83 -12.92
N ALA A 80 2.09 -10.56 -13.80
CA ALA A 80 3.56 -10.68 -13.83
C ALA A 80 4.26 -9.32 -14.07
N ALA A 81 3.58 -8.36 -14.70
CA ALA A 81 4.12 -7.02 -14.89
C ALA A 81 4.48 -6.29 -13.56
N ASN A 82 3.95 -6.75 -12.41
CA ASN A 82 4.33 -6.19 -11.11
C ASN A 82 5.84 -6.30 -10.85
N ALA A 83 6.49 -7.41 -11.26
CA ALA A 83 7.92 -7.60 -11.11
C ALA A 83 8.73 -6.61 -11.96
N ASP A 84 8.31 -6.40 -13.21
CA ASP A 84 9.01 -5.49 -14.13
C ASP A 84 8.87 -4.02 -13.69
N LEU A 85 7.70 -3.62 -13.21
CA LEU A 85 7.47 -2.29 -12.64
C LEU A 85 8.36 -2.05 -11.41
N ALA A 86 8.52 -3.06 -10.56
CA ALA A 86 9.40 -2.98 -9.39
C ALA A 86 10.88 -2.84 -9.79
N ARG A 87 11.36 -3.67 -10.75
CA ARG A 87 12.73 -3.55 -11.28
C ARG A 87 12.98 -2.19 -11.92
N ALA A 88 12.02 -1.66 -12.69
CA ALA A 88 12.16 -0.35 -13.31
C ALA A 88 12.31 0.78 -12.27
N ALA A 89 11.56 0.72 -11.17
CA ALA A 89 11.67 1.68 -10.08
C ALA A 89 13.03 1.61 -9.36
N LEU A 90 13.55 0.39 -9.11
CA LEU A 90 14.86 0.20 -8.50
C LEU A 90 15.99 0.73 -9.38
N ARG A 91 15.93 0.45 -10.70
CA ARG A 91 16.92 0.95 -11.68
C ARG A 91 16.90 2.48 -11.78
N LEU A 92 15.72 3.11 -11.76
CA LEU A 92 15.60 4.55 -11.69
C LEU A 92 16.29 5.09 -10.43
N ALA A 93 15.98 4.51 -9.27
CA ALA A 93 16.55 4.97 -8.00
C ALA A 93 18.07 4.77 -7.92
N ALA A 94 18.59 3.66 -8.42
CA ALA A 94 20.04 3.41 -8.51
C ALA A 94 20.73 4.40 -9.45
N ARG A 95 20.17 4.61 -10.66
CA ARG A 95 20.75 5.54 -11.65
C ARG A 95 20.89 6.96 -11.12
N ASP A 96 19.88 7.44 -10.38
CA ASP A 96 19.80 8.83 -9.93
C ASP A 96 20.21 9.00 -8.45
N ASP A 97 20.78 7.95 -7.85
CA ASP A 97 21.24 7.90 -6.45
C ASP A 97 20.15 8.44 -5.50
N LEU A 98 18.94 7.89 -5.61
CA LEU A 98 17.80 8.27 -4.78
C LEU A 98 17.82 7.52 -3.45
N GLY A 99 17.11 8.08 -2.46
CA GLY A 99 16.88 7.45 -1.17
C GLY A 99 16.08 6.13 -1.27
N PRO A 100 15.44 5.66 -0.19
CA PRO A 100 14.84 4.35 -0.17
C PRO A 100 13.71 4.18 -1.19
N VAL A 101 13.52 2.94 -1.65
CA VAL A 101 12.42 2.53 -2.53
C VAL A 101 11.43 1.68 -1.74
N LEU A 102 10.22 2.19 -1.54
CA LEU A 102 9.12 1.50 -0.87
C LEU A 102 8.15 0.94 -1.92
N LEU A 103 8.03 -0.38 -2.00
CA LEU A 103 7.23 -1.06 -3.02
C LEU A 103 5.98 -1.67 -2.39
N MET A 104 4.79 -1.36 -2.92
CA MET A 104 3.55 -1.92 -2.40
C MET A 104 3.38 -3.39 -2.82
N SER A 105 3.67 -4.29 -1.88
CA SER A 105 3.23 -5.67 -1.89
C SER A 105 1.82 -5.77 -1.29
N SER A 106 1.39 -6.92 -0.85
CA SER A 106 0.03 -7.15 -0.38
C SER A 106 -0.04 -8.23 0.70
N ALA A 107 -0.95 -8.08 1.66
CA ALA A 107 -1.31 -9.15 2.58
C ALA A 107 -1.85 -10.43 1.89
N ALA A 108 -2.22 -10.36 0.60
CA ALA A 108 -2.62 -11.52 -0.19
C ALA A 108 -1.52 -12.59 -0.32
N VAL A 109 -0.26 -12.24 -0.06
CA VAL A 109 0.85 -13.20 -0.02
C VAL A 109 0.73 -14.24 1.10
N TYR A 110 -0.07 -13.97 2.12
CA TYR A 110 -0.30 -14.89 3.25
C TYR A 110 -1.37 -15.94 2.98
N GLY A 111 -2.19 -15.73 1.94
CA GLY A 111 -3.25 -16.65 1.55
C GLY A 111 -4.27 -16.88 2.67
N ARG A 112 -4.30 -18.12 3.19
CA ARG A 112 -5.27 -18.58 4.21
C ARG A 112 -4.62 -18.79 5.59
N ALA A 113 -3.61 -18.03 5.93
CA ALA A 113 -2.96 -18.13 7.23
C ALA A 113 -3.92 -17.78 8.38
N GLU A 114 -3.81 -18.50 9.47
CA GLU A 114 -4.53 -18.26 10.72
C GLU A 114 -3.67 -17.42 11.67
N GLY A 115 -4.31 -16.50 12.40
CA GLY A 115 -3.65 -15.63 13.37
C GLY A 115 -2.83 -14.49 12.74
N PRO A 116 -1.99 -13.80 13.53
CA PRO A 116 -1.17 -12.72 13.05
C PRO A 116 -0.08 -13.20 12.10
N CYS A 117 -0.19 -12.82 10.81
CA CYS A 117 0.79 -13.20 9.79
C CYS A 117 2.11 -12.45 9.99
N ARG A 118 3.23 -13.15 9.98
CA ARG A 118 4.58 -12.60 10.10
C ARG A 118 5.26 -12.51 8.73
N GLU A 119 6.23 -11.62 8.61
CA GLU A 119 6.96 -11.40 7.35
C GLU A 119 7.73 -12.64 6.86
N THR A 120 8.08 -13.55 7.76
CA THR A 120 8.72 -14.83 7.44
C THR A 120 7.78 -15.87 6.82
N GLU A 121 6.47 -15.62 6.87
CA GLU A 121 5.42 -16.55 6.45
C GLU A 121 4.78 -16.04 5.15
N ALA A 122 4.90 -16.77 4.05
CA ALA A 122 4.22 -16.45 2.81
C ALA A 122 3.72 -17.74 2.15
N SER A 123 2.40 -17.80 1.92
CA SER A 123 1.74 -18.95 1.31
C SER A 123 0.53 -18.48 0.50
N PRO A 124 0.74 -17.79 -0.64
CA PRO A 124 -0.33 -17.19 -1.42
C PRO A 124 -1.31 -18.24 -1.95
N ALA A 125 -2.62 -17.94 -1.85
CA ALA A 125 -3.70 -18.85 -2.26
C ALA A 125 -4.37 -18.45 -3.58
N ASN A 126 -3.93 -17.35 -4.21
CA ASN A 126 -4.49 -16.87 -5.48
C ASN A 126 -3.43 -16.23 -6.37
N ALA A 127 -3.77 -16.03 -7.65
CA ALA A 127 -2.85 -15.51 -8.66
C ALA A 127 -2.28 -14.12 -8.29
N TYR A 128 -3.07 -13.25 -7.70
CA TYR A 128 -2.60 -11.93 -7.27
C TYR A 128 -1.57 -12.02 -6.13
N GLY A 129 -1.83 -12.84 -5.11
CA GLY A 129 -0.86 -13.08 -4.03
C GLY A 129 0.43 -13.72 -4.54
N MET A 130 0.34 -14.69 -5.47
CA MET A 130 1.49 -15.27 -6.16
C MET A 130 2.30 -14.19 -6.87
N ALA A 131 1.68 -13.38 -7.71
CA ALA A 131 2.35 -12.31 -8.46
C ALA A 131 3.01 -11.26 -7.54
N LYS A 132 2.43 -10.97 -6.37
CA LYS A 132 3.05 -10.08 -5.39
C LYS A 132 4.26 -10.72 -4.71
N LEU A 133 4.20 -12.01 -4.40
CA LEU A 133 5.37 -12.73 -3.86
C LEU A 133 6.49 -12.84 -4.92
N ASP A 134 6.15 -13.06 -6.18
CA ASP A 134 7.13 -13.06 -7.27
C ASP A 134 7.75 -11.68 -7.50
N MET A 135 6.98 -10.61 -7.31
CA MET A 135 7.50 -9.24 -7.28
C MET A 135 8.51 -9.04 -6.14
N GLU A 136 8.22 -9.52 -4.92
CA GLU A 136 9.15 -9.44 -3.78
C GLU A 136 10.48 -10.16 -4.08
N ARG A 137 10.41 -11.35 -4.71
CA ARG A 137 11.60 -12.10 -5.17
C ARG A 137 12.38 -11.33 -6.22
N ALA A 138 11.68 -10.76 -7.20
CA ALA A 138 12.28 -9.95 -8.26
C ALA A 138 12.98 -8.69 -7.73
N VAL A 139 12.45 -8.11 -6.64
CA VAL A 139 13.10 -6.99 -5.93
C VAL A 139 14.40 -7.45 -5.29
N ALA A 140 14.41 -8.58 -4.58
CA ALA A 140 15.62 -9.12 -3.96
C ALA A 140 16.71 -9.44 -5.01
N GLU A 141 16.34 -10.12 -6.09
CA GLU A 141 17.25 -10.41 -7.21
C GLU A 141 17.83 -9.13 -7.85
N GLU A 142 17.02 -8.09 -8.02
CA GLU A 142 17.48 -6.86 -8.63
C GLU A 142 18.40 -6.06 -7.68
N VAL A 143 18.13 -6.06 -6.36
CA VAL A 143 19.02 -5.49 -5.33
C VAL A 143 20.37 -6.21 -5.36
N ASP A 144 20.39 -7.55 -5.39
CA ASP A 144 21.62 -8.32 -5.48
C ASP A 144 22.38 -8.02 -6.77
N ARG A 145 21.69 -7.89 -7.90
CA ARG A 145 22.28 -7.55 -9.20
C ARG A 145 22.91 -6.16 -9.23
N LEU A 146 22.29 -5.17 -8.58
CA LEU A 146 22.79 -3.81 -8.48
C LEU A 146 23.98 -3.71 -7.49
N GLY A 147 24.06 -4.60 -6.54
CA GLY A 147 25.16 -4.66 -5.57
C GLY A 147 25.33 -3.36 -4.79
N ALA A 148 26.49 -2.75 -4.84
CA ALA A 148 26.79 -1.52 -4.10
C ALA A 148 26.00 -0.28 -4.56
N GLU A 149 25.42 -0.31 -5.76
CA GLU A 149 24.59 0.77 -6.31
C GLU A 149 23.11 0.60 -5.95
N ALA A 150 22.75 -0.49 -5.27
CA ALA A 150 21.35 -0.77 -4.93
C ALA A 150 20.82 0.28 -3.93
N PRO A 151 19.64 0.86 -4.19
CA PRO A 151 18.96 1.65 -3.18
C PRO A 151 18.49 0.75 -2.04
N ARG A 152 18.32 1.31 -0.85
CA ARG A 152 17.60 0.61 0.22
C ARG A 152 16.17 0.32 -0.27
N ALA A 153 15.73 -0.92 -0.29
CA ALA A 153 14.45 -1.33 -0.82
C ALA A 153 13.64 -2.09 0.23
N CYS A 154 12.34 -1.82 0.31
CA CYS A 154 11.43 -2.52 1.20
C CYS A 154 10.10 -2.82 0.50
N CYS A 155 9.71 -4.10 0.46
CA CYS A 155 8.40 -4.54 0.02
C CYS A 155 7.41 -4.44 1.18
N LEU A 156 6.42 -3.57 1.05
CA LEU A 156 5.39 -3.33 2.07
C LEU A 156 4.19 -4.25 1.82
N ARG A 157 4.00 -5.28 2.63
CA ARG A 157 2.82 -6.15 2.60
C ARG A 157 1.62 -5.40 3.18
N LEU A 158 0.97 -4.67 2.28
CA LEU A 158 -0.09 -3.73 2.61
C LEU A 158 -1.38 -4.48 2.95
N ALA A 159 -1.98 -4.14 4.10
CA ALA A 159 -3.33 -4.50 4.47
C ALA A 159 -4.37 -3.82 3.57
N ASN A 160 -5.66 -4.04 3.83
CA ASN A 160 -6.72 -3.28 3.17
C ASN A 160 -6.56 -1.79 3.47
N VAL A 161 -6.74 -0.95 2.46
CA VAL A 161 -6.69 0.51 2.64
C VAL A 161 -8.11 1.06 2.62
N ALA A 162 -8.52 1.68 3.71
CA ALA A 162 -9.85 2.27 3.84
C ALA A 162 -10.09 3.32 2.73
N GLY A 163 -11.21 3.21 2.04
CA GLY A 163 -11.53 4.07 0.89
C GLY A 163 -10.92 3.63 -0.44
N CYS A 164 -10.05 2.61 -0.45
CA CYS A 164 -9.35 2.17 -1.66
C CYS A 164 -9.52 0.68 -1.97
N ASP A 165 -10.26 -0.06 -1.16
CA ASP A 165 -10.49 -1.49 -1.33
C ASP A 165 -11.89 -1.81 -1.90
N GLN A 166 -12.13 -3.10 -2.15
CA GLN A 166 -13.39 -3.58 -2.72
C GLN A 166 -14.61 -3.33 -1.81
N LEU A 167 -14.45 -3.35 -0.47
CA LEU A 167 -15.55 -3.08 0.44
C LEU A 167 -16.03 -1.64 0.29
N PHE A 168 -15.10 -0.69 0.24
CA PHE A 168 -15.40 0.73 0.07
C PHE A 168 -15.96 1.03 -1.33
N ASP A 169 -15.52 0.31 -2.37
CA ASP A 169 -16.12 0.38 -3.71
C ASP A 169 -17.59 -0.12 -3.69
N ALA A 170 -17.84 -1.27 -3.03
CA ALA A 170 -19.18 -1.83 -2.89
C ALA A 170 -20.12 -0.92 -2.08
N MET A 171 -19.61 -0.26 -1.02
CA MET A 171 -20.35 0.76 -0.28
C MET A 171 -20.75 1.94 -1.18
N ALA A 172 -19.82 2.46 -1.96
CA ALA A 172 -20.09 3.55 -2.90
C ALA A 172 -21.10 3.14 -3.99
N ALA A 173 -21.07 1.87 -4.42
CA ALA A 173 -22.04 1.33 -5.37
C ALA A 173 -23.39 0.91 -4.72
N ARG A 174 -23.53 1.00 -3.40
CA ARG A 174 -24.71 0.52 -2.62
C ARG A 174 -25.04 -0.96 -2.83
N GLN A 175 -24.02 -1.79 -3.06
CA GLN A 175 -24.13 -3.22 -3.38
C GLN A 175 -23.28 -4.07 -2.42
N VAL A 176 -23.52 -3.92 -1.12
CA VAL A 176 -22.75 -4.67 -0.14
C VAL A 176 -23.48 -5.91 0.31
N THR A 177 -22.82 -7.06 0.15
CA THR A 177 -23.19 -8.33 0.76
C THR A 177 -22.00 -8.84 1.58
N LEU A 178 -22.21 -9.10 2.86
CA LEU A 178 -21.20 -9.68 3.74
C LEU A 178 -21.48 -11.15 4.02
N ASP A 179 -20.41 -11.92 4.09
CA ASP A 179 -20.44 -13.29 4.60
C ASP A 179 -20.76 -13.25 6.10
N ARG A 180 -21.66 -14.16 6.54
CA ARG A 180 -21.98 -14.34 7.95
C ARG A 180 -21.53 -15.72 8.38
N PHE A 181 -20.59 -15.76 9.31
CA PHE A 181 -20.09 -17.01 9.90
C PHE A 181 -21.11 -17.60 10.89
N THR A 182 -20.92 -18.86 11.25
CA THR A 182 -21.84 -19.60 12.15
C THR A 182 -21.98 -18.94 13.51
N GLU A 183 -20.91 -18.26 13.97
CA GLU A 183 -20.87 -17.50 15.23
C GLU A 183 -21.67 -16.18 15.15
N GLY A 184 -22.25 -15.86 14.00
CA GLY A 184 -23.13 -14.73 13.81
C GLY A 184 -22.49 -13.40 13.41
N HIS A 185 -21.17 -13.36 13.28
CA HIS A 185 -20.39 -12.16 12.87
C HIS A 185 -19.93 -12.23 11.41
N GLY A 186 -19.49 -11.09 10.88
CA GLY A 186 -18.85 -10.98 9.58
C GLY A 186 -17.33 -11.18 9.61
N PRO A 187 -16.66 -11.04 8.45
CA PRO A 187 -15.21 -11.12 8.35
C PRO A 187 -14.53 -9.98 9.11
N ARG A 188 -13.37 -10.27 9.68
CA ARG A 188 -12.49 -9.29 10.32
C ARG A 188 -11.21 -9.15 9.47
N ARG A 189 -10.76 -7.93 9.24
CA ARG A 189 -9.60 -7.67 8.37
C ARG A 189 -8.65 -6.66 8.99
N ALA A 190 -7.35 -6.86 8.73
CA ALA A 190 -6.35 -5.83 8.94
C ALA A 190 -6.60 -4.68 7.96
N TYR A 191 -6.52 -3.46 8.47
CA TYR A 191 -6.71 -2.23 7.71
C TYR A 191 -5.62 -1.20 8.01
N VAL A 192 -5.47 -0.26 7.10
CA VAL A 192 -4.78 1.01 7.33
C VAL A 192 -5.60 2.14 6.70
N GLY A 193 -5.71 3.26 7.40
CA GLY A 193 -6.28 4.49 6.85
C GLY A 193 -5.30 5.18 5.90
N PRO A 194 -5.78 5.93 4.89
CA PRO A 194 -4.90 6.62 3.94
C PRO A 194 -3.97 7.66 4.59
N LEU A 195 -4.41 8.35 5.62
CA LEU A 195 -3.58 9.33 6.35
C LEU A 195 -2.54 8.62 7.22
N SER A 196 -2.92 7.54 7.89
CA SER A 196 -2.02 6.68 8.65
C SER A 196 -0.96 6.05 7.73
N LEU A 197 -1.36 5.59 6.53
CA LEU A 197 -0.43 5.10 5.51
C LEU A 197 0.58 6.19 5.08
N ALA A 198 0.13 7.42 4.81
CA ALA A 198 1.01 8.52 4.43
C ALA A 198 2.06 8.80 5.52
N ARG A 199 1.65 8.79 6.81
CA ARG A 199 2.55 8.97 7.96
C ARG A 199 3.58 7.86 8.08
N VAL A 200 3.16 6.61 7.94
CA VAL A 200 4.06 5.45 7.96
C VAL A 200 5.04 5.52 6.79
N VAL A 201 4.58 5.81 5.58
CA VAL A 201 5.45 5.96 4.40
C VAL A 201 6.50 7.05 4.63
N SER A 202 6.11 8.22 5.16
CA SER A 202 7.05 9.30 5.49
C SER A 202 8.09 8.87 6.52
N ALA A 203 7.68 8.16 7.58
CA ALA A 203 8.60 7.64 8.59
C ALA A 203 9.59 6.62 7.99
N LEU A 204 9.12 5.70 7.13
CA LEU A 204 9.97 4.70 6.48
C LEU A 204 10.96 5.32 5.49
N LEU A 205 10.58 6.39 4.76
CA LEU A 205 11.50 7.12 3.89
C LEU A 205 12.68 7.72 4.66
N SER A 206 12.44 8.14 5.90
CA SER A 206 13.44 8.71 6.80
C SER A 206 14.17 7.68 7.66
N ALA A 207 13.73 6.40 7.64
CA ALA A 207 14.34 5.37 8.48
C ALA A 207 15.79 5.07 8.07
N PRO A 208 16.74 4.91 9.02
CA PRO A 208 18.14 4.63 8.69
C PRO A 208 18.32 3.24 8.07
N GLU A 209 17.50 2.28 8.50
CA GLU A 209 17.52 0.89 8.03
C GLU A 209 16.11 0.44 7.68
N LEU A 210 16.00 -0.41 6.66
CA LEU A 210 14.75 -1.02 6.22
C LEU A 210 14.95 -2.51 6.00
N PRO A 211 14.04 -3.36 6.49
CA PRO A 211 14.04 -4.77 6.14
C PRO A 211 13.62 -4.94 4.68
N PRO A 212 13.98 -6.06 4.03
CA PRO A 212 13.54 -6.32 2.65
C PRO A 212 12.02 -6.43 2.50
N VAL A 213 11.33 -6.88 3.56
CA VAL A 213 9.86 -7.04 3.60
C VAL A 213 9.34 -6.53 4.94
N LEU A 214 8.19 -5.85 4.94
CA LEU A 214 7.57 -5.30 6.13
C LEU A 214 6.04 -5.33 6.02
N ASN A 215 5.36 -5.78 7.05
CA ASN A 215 3.91 -5.67 7.16
C ASN A 215 3.48 -4.22 7.37
N LEU A 216 2.48 -3.76 6.63
CA LEU A 216 1.93 -2.43 6.78
C LEU A 216 0.44 -2.48 7.05
N ALA A 217 0.07 -2.32 8.31
CA ALA A 217 -1.29 -2.18 8.82
C ALA A 217 -1.30 -1.31 10.07
N GLN A 218 -2.46 -0.79 10.42
CA GLN A 218 -2.71 -0.37 11.80
C GLN A 218 -2.93 -1.62 12.66
N PRO A 219 -2.48 -1.64 13.93
CA PRO A 219 -2.69 -2.78 14.81
C PRO A 219 -4.17 -3.16 14.96
N GLY A 220 -4.45 -4.47 15.01
CA GLY A 220 -5.77 -5.03 15.19
C GLY A 220 -6.48 -5.39 13.87
N ALA A 221 -7.51 -6.23 13.99
CA ALA A 221 -8.43 -6.58 12.91
C ALA A 221 -9.80 -5.93 13.15
N VAL A 222 -10.34 -5.27 12.13
CA VAL A 222 -11.62 -4.53 12.22
C VAL A 222 -12.74 -5.38 11.61
N PRO A 223 -13.87 -5.57 12.33
CA PRO A 223 -15.06 -6.20 11.76
C PRO A 223 -15.56 -5.40 10.54
N MET A 224 -15.82 -6.09 9.43
CA MET A 224 -16.26 -5.40 8.22
C MET A 224 -17.64 -4.78 8.38
N GLU A 225 -18.54 -5.39 9.14
CA GLU A 225 -19.84 -4.81 9.51
C GLU A 225 -19.70 -3.50 10.29
N ALA A 226 -18.70 -3.38 11.17
CA ALA A 226 -18.47 -2.14 11.91
C ALA A 226 -18.02 -0.98 10.99
N LEU A 227 -17.31 -1.29 9.90
CA LEU A 227 -16.98 -0.28 8.87
C LEU A 227 -18.23 0.19 8.14
N LEU A 228 -19.18 -0.72 7.84
CA LEU A 228 -20.45 -0.38 7.20
C LEU A 228 -21.32 0.48 8.11
N GLU A 229 -21.41 0.15 9.39
CA GLU A 229 -22.10 0.93 10.41
C GLU A 229 -21.50 2.34 10.54
N ALA A 230 -20.20 2.44 10.69
CA ALA A 230 -19.48 3.72 10.79
C ALA A 230 -19.63 4.59 9.52
N ALA A 231 -19.73 3.97 8.37
CA ALA A 231 -19.95 4.65 7.10
C ALA A 231 -21.42 5.08 6.91
N GLY A 232 -22.38 4.45 7.62
CA GLY A 232 -23.82 4.59 7.37
C GLY A 232 -24.30 3.83 6.14
N ALA A 233 -23.54 2.81 5.73
CA ALA A 233 -23.87 1.99 4.58
C ALA A 233 -24.92 0.92 4.92
N ARG A 234 -25.73 0.51 3.92
CA ARG A 234 -26.62 -0.64 4.03
C ARG A 234 -25.97 -1.87 3.43
N TRP A 235 -26.26 -3.04 3.99
CA TRP A 235 -25.74 -4.32 3.46
C TRP A 235 -26.73 -5.45 3.70
N HIS A 236 -26.47 -6.59 3.07
CA HIS A 236 -27.18 -7.84 3.26
C HIS A 236 -26.23 -8.92 3.73
N TRP A 237 -26.70 -9.82 4.59
CA TRP A 237 -25.95 -11.00 4.98
C TRP A 237 -26.18 -12.14 3.99
N ARG A 238 -25.15 -12.92 3.75
CA ARG A 238 -25.24 -14.25 3.15
C ARG A 238 -24.46 -15.25 4.02
N PRO A 239 -24.82 -16.56 4.02
CA PRO A 239 -23.99 -17.57 4.69
C PRO A 239 -22.56 -17.51 4.16
N ALA A 240 -21.57 -17.60 5.05
CA ALA A 240 -20.18 -17.68 4.67
C ALA A 240 -19.91 -19.00 3.94
N PRO A 241 -19.29 -18.98 2.72
CA PRO A 241 -18.84 -20.20 2.09
C PRO A 241 -17.72 -20.84 2.92
N GLU A 242 -17.54 -22.17 2.83
CA GLU A 242 -16.47 -22.90 3.54
C GLU A 242 -15.05 -22.36 3.22
N THR A 243 -14.90 -21.74 2.07
CA THR A 243 -13.65 -21.10 1.64
C THR A 243 -13.43 -19.70 2.20
N ALA A 244 -14.42 -19.11 2.86
CA ALA A 244 -14.29 -17.77 3.45
C ALA A 244 -13.31 -17.79 4.62
N LEU A 245 -12.52 -16.71 4.72
CA LEU A 245 -11.63 -16.49 5.86
C LEU A 245 -12.33 -15.62 6.90
N PRO A 246 -12.47 -16.09 8.14
CA PRO A 246 -13.12 -15.31 9.20
C PRO A 246 -12.26 -14.09 9.58
N GLU A 247 -10.97 -14.23 9.65
CA GLU A 247 -10.05 -13.15 10.03
C GLU A 247 -8.79 -13.14 9.17
N THR A 248 -8.25 -11.95 8.93
CA THR A 248 -6.89 -11.73 8.43
C THR A 248 -6.26 -10.64 9.28
N LEU A 249 -5.19 -10.97 9.97
CA LEU A 249 -4.46 -10.08 10.87
C LEU A 249 -2.97 -10.09 10.51
N LEU A 250 -2.31 -8.93 10.57
CA LEU A 250 -0.88 -8.80 10.35
C LEU A 250 -0.16 -8.54 11.67
N ASP A 251 0.96 -9.18 11.89
CA ASP A 251 1.90 -8.80 12.94
C ASP A 251 2.57 -7.48 12.53
N THR A 252 2.42 -6.44 13.34
CA THR A 252 2.94 -5.10 13.06
C THR A 252 4.04 -4.67 14.04
N ALA A 253 4.61 -5.60 14.78
CA ALA A 253 5.63 -5.30 15.79
C ALA A 253 6.89 -4.69 15.13
N GLN A 254 7.34 -5.24 13.99
CA GLN A 254 8.48 -4.73 13.26
C GLN A 254 8.21 -3.33 12.69
N LEU A 255 7.01 -3.09 12.18
CA LEU A 255 6.59 -1.76 11.72
C LEU A 255 6.66 -0.73 12.86
N ALA A 256 6.13 -1.06 14.03
CA ALA A 256 6.15 -0.17 15.19
C ALA A 256 7.58 0.12 15.68
N ALA A 257 8.49 -0.83 15.57
CA ALA A 257 9.90 -0.64 15.94
C ALA A 257 10.63 0.35 15.00
N ILE A 258 10.25 0.41 13.71
CA ILE A 258 10.91 1.24 12.70
C ILE A 258 10.22 2.60 12.56
N ALA A 259 8.90 2.60 12.37
CA ALA A 259 8.11 3.81 12.09
C ALA A 259 7.58 4.51 13.36
N GLY A 260 7.83 3.94 14.53
CA GLY A 260 7.22 4.37 15.78
C GLY A 260 5.79 3.82 15.97
N PRO A 261 5.13 4.16 17.09
CA PRO A 261 3.82 3.62 17.42
C PRO A 261 2.76 4.07 16.41
N VAL A 262 2.04 3.10 15.86
CA VAL A 262 0.90 3.31 14.97
C VAL A 262 -0.38 3.11 15.76
N ALA A 263 -1.33 4.03 15.65
CA ALA A 263 -2.61 3.93 16.36
C ALA A 263 -3.41 2.68 15.93
N THR A 264 -4.07 2.02 16.88
CA THR A 264 -4.93 0.86 16.60
C THR A 264 -6.05 1.23 15.62
N ALA A 265 -6.33 0.34 14.68
CA ALA A 265 -7.42 0.50 13.72
C ALA A 265 -8.79 0.52 14.42
N THR A 266 -9.59 1.52 14.12
CA THR A 266 -11.00 1.59 14.53
C THR A 266 -11.87 1.88 13.32
N ALA A 267 -13.07 1.30 13.26
CA ALA A 267 -13.96 1.52 12.13
C ALA A 267 -14.31 3.01 11.91
N PRO A 268 -14.65 3.81 12.95
CA PRO A 268 -14.87 5.24 12.76
C PRO A 268 -13.64 6.00 12.27
N GLY A 269 -12.44 5.67 12.79
CA GLY A 269 -11.18 6.30 12.38
C GLY A 269 -10.85 6.02 10.92
N LEU A 270 -10.96 4.77 10.48
CA LEU A 270 -10.73 4.35 9.11
C LEU A 270 -11.69 5.04 8.12
N VAL A 271 -12.98 5.11 8.47
CA VAL A 271 -13.98 5.82 7.64
C VAL A 271 -13.70 7.32 7.59
N ALA A 272 -13.29 7.92 8.70
CA ALA A 272 -12.91 9.33 8.73
C ALA A 272 -11.71 9.62 7.81
N GLU A 273 -10.65 8.80 7.89
CA GLU A 273 -9.49 8.94 7.01
C GLU A 273 -9.83 8.69 5.53
N ALA A 274 -10.68 7.70 5.23
CA ALA A 274 -11.18 7.48 3.87
C ALA A 274 -11.91 8.71 3.31
N ARG A 275 -12.75 9.35 4.13
CA ARG A 275 -13.45 10.59 3.76
C ARG A 275 -12.50 11.76 3.54
N LEU A 276 -11.47 11.93 4.36
CA LEU A 276 -10.40 12.91 4.14
C LEU A 276 -9.69 12.68 2.81
N ALA A 277 -9.42 11.43 2.47
CA ALA A 277 -8.79 11.03 1.20
C ALA A 277 -9.72 11.08 -0.03
N GLY A 278 -10.94 11.59 0.14
CA GLY A 278 -11.88 11.83 -0.95
C GLY A 278 -12.93 10.74 -1.17
N TRP A 279 -12.92 9.65 -0.40
CA TRP A 279 -13.99 8.66 -0.49
C TRP A 279 -15.33 9.24 -0.03
N ARG A 280 -16.42 8.86 -0.73
CA ARG A 280 -17.80 9.25 -0.39
C ARG A 280 -18.73 8.05 -0.50
N LEU A 281 -19.66 7.96 0.44
CA LEU A 281 -20.82 7.09 0.29
C LEU A 281 -21.78 7.75 -0.73
N ALA A 282 -22.23 6.98 -1.71
CA ALA A 282 -23.14 7.49 -2.76
C ALA A 282 -24.59 7.71 -2.23
#